data_cb708f2b6c688f571f0c87fe8278db1a
#
_entry.id   cb708f2b6c688f571f0c87fe8278db1a
#
_cell.length_a   1.000
_cell.length_b   1.000
_cell.length_c   1.000
_cell.angle_alpha   90.00
_cell.angle_beta   90.00
_cell.angle_gamma   90.00
#
_symmetry.space_group_name_H-M   'P 1'
#
loop_
_entity.id
_entity.type
_entity.pdbx_description
1 polymer ?
#
loop_
_entity_poly.entity_id
_entity_poly.type
_entity_poly.pdbx_seq_one_letter_code
_entity_poly.pdbx_strand_id
1 'polypeptide(L)'
;MYKYLAEFLGTLFFVYVILATGNPLAIGAALAVAILMTANISGGHINPAVSIVMASYNKIPVNELIPYIVSQVFGGLVALEIYKRYKL
;
A
#
# COMPACT_ATOMS: atom_id res chain seq x y z
N MET A 1 -11.43 5.99 -9.75
CA MET A 1 -12.18 4.83 -9.26
C MET A 1 -11.28 3.68 -8.83
N TYR A 2 -10.34 3.28 -9.66
CA TYR A 2 -9.46 2.15 -9.31
C TYR A 2 -8.35 2.49 -8.33
N LYS A 3 -8.26 3.75 -7.90
CA LYS A 3 -7.17 4.17 -7.01
C LYS A 3 -7.21 3.46 -5.66
N TYR A 4 -8.38 3.20 -5.12
CA TYR A 4 -8.47 2.50 -3.84
C TYR A 4 -8.11 1.03 -3.99
N LEU A 5 -8.51 0.41 -5.08
CA LEU A 5 -8.10 -0.96 -5.39
C LEU A 5 -6.59 -1.04 -5.59
N ALA A 6 -6.00 -0.08 -6.28
CA ALA A 6 -4.55 -0.02 -6.47
C ALA A 6 -3.81 0.09 -5.14
N GLU A 7 -4.28 0.96 -4.23
CA GLU A 7 -3.66 1.11 -2.91
C GLU A 7 -3.82 -0.15 -2.09
N PHE A 8 -4.97 -0.81 -2.17
CA PHE A 8 -5.21 -2.08 -1.49
C PHE A 8 -4.23 -3.15 -1.98
N LEU A 9 -4.17 -3.36 -3.30
CA LEU A 9 -3.32 -4.41 -3.89
C LEU A 9 -1.83 -4.11 -3.71
N GLY A 10 -1.44 -2.85 -3.88
CA GLY A 10 -0.05 -2.46 -3.71
C GLY A 10 0.43 -2.65 -2.28
N THR A 11 -0.41 -2.26 -1.31
CA THR A 11 -0.07 -2.45 0.10
C THR A 11 -0.07 -3.92 0.48
N LEU A 12 -1.02 -4.70 -0.05
CA LEU A 12 -1.06 -6.14 0.17
C LEU A 12 0.26 -6.79 -0.26
N PHE A 13 0.71 -6.50 -1.47
CA PHE A 13 1.97 -7.03 -2.00
C PHE A 13 3.14 -6.59 -1.13
N PHE A 14 3.22 -5.30 -0.83
CA PHE A 14 4.32 -4.75 -0.03
C PHE A 14 4.40 -5.40 1.35
N VAL A 15 3.29 -5.46 2.06
CA VAL A 15 3.26 -6.03 3.41
C VAL A 15 3.54 -7.53 3.36
N TYR A 16 3.05 -8.23 2.34
CA TYR A 16 3.34 -9.65 2.21
C TYR A 16 4.85 -9.90 2.10
N VAL A 17 5.57 -9.09 1.34
CA VAL A 17 7.03 -9.21 1.23
C VAL A 17 7.71 -8.94 2.57
N ILE A 18 7.20 -7.96 3.33
CA ILE A 18 7.72 -7.71 4.69
C ILE A 18 7.62 -8.98 5.53
N LEU A 19 6.46 -9.60 5.54
CA LEU A 19 6.21 -10.78 6.38
C LEU A 19 7.00 -11.99 5.90
N ALA A 20 7.10 -12.16 4.59
CA ALA A 20 7.72 -13.34 4.00
C ALA A 20 9.25 -13.28 4.08
N THR A 21 9.85 -12.11 4.01
CA THR A 21 11.29 -12.00 3.89
C THR A 21 11.99 -11.40 5.11
N GLY A 22 11.36 -10.40 5.74
CA GLY A 22 12.03 -9.64 6.80
C GLY A 22 13.35 -9.00 6.34
N ASN A 23 13.57 -8.89 5.04
CA ASN A 23 14.83 -8.44 4.46
C ASN A 23 14.71 -7.01 3.95
N PRO A 24 15.51 -6.07 4.45
CA PRO A 24 15.33 -4.65 4.07
C PRO A 24 15.48 -4.39 2.57
N LEU A 25 16.36 -5.10 1.89
CA LEU A 25 16.53 -4.89 0.45
C LEU A 25 15.33 -5.42 -0.33
N ALA A 26 14.82 -6.59 0.03
CA ALA A 26 13.62 -7.14 -0.59
C ALA A 26 12.41 -6.24 -0.32
N ILE A 27 12.28 -5.76 0.90
CA ILE A 27 11.18 -4.86 1.30
C ILE A 27 11.26 -3.55 0.52
N GLY A 28 12.44 -2.94 0.42
CA GLY A 28 12.63 -1.72 -0.35
C GLY A 28 12.34 -1.93 -1.83
N ALA A 29 12.79 -3.06 -2.39
CA ALA A 29 12.49 -3.40 -3.79
C ALA A 29 10.99 -3.59 -4.01
N ALA A 30 10.31 -4.27 -3.09
CA ALA A 30 8.87 -4.46 -3.18
C ALA A 30 8.12 -3.13 -3.12
N LEU A 31 8.55 -2.21 -2.26
CA LEU A 31 7.95 -0.88 -2.21
C LEU A 31 8.15 -0.15 -3.53
N ALA A 32 9.35 -0.19 -4.09
CA ALA A 32 9.62 0.44 -5.37
C ALA A 32 8.72 -0.12 -6.47
N VAL A 33 8.55 -1.45 -6.53
CA VAL A 33 7.67 -2.10 -7.50
C VAL A 33 6.22 -1.69 -7.28
N ALA A 34 5.75 -1.71 -6.04
CA ALA A 34 4.37 -1.32 -5.72
C ALA A 34 4.10 0.12 -6.16
N ILE A 35 5.02 1.04 -5.91
CA ILE A 35 4.88 2.42 -6.32
C ILE A 35 4.86 2.54 -7.85
N LEU A 36 5.77 1.86 -8.54
CA LEU A 36 5.83 1.89 -10.00
C LEU A 36 4.52 1.40 -10.63
N MET A 37 3.93 0.37 -10.06
CA MET A 37 2.70 -0.21 -10.60
C MET A 37 1.46 0.63 -10.31
N THR A 38 1.46 1.42 -9.24
CA THR A 38 0.27 2.15 -8.80
C THR A 38 0.36 3.66 -8.99
N ALA A 39 1.54 4.19 -9.32
CA ALA A 39 1.77 5.64 -9.39
C ALA A 39 0.80 6.36 -10.30
N ASN A 40 0.52 5.80 -11.48
CA ASN A 40 -0.36 6.44 -12.47
C ASN A 40 -1.85 6.18 -12.19
N ILE A 41 -2.16 5.37 -11.20
CA ILE A 41 -3.54 5.03 -10.85
C ILE A 41 -3.95 5.75 -9.58
N SER A 42 -3.14 5.63 -8.52
CA SER A 42 -3.48 6.15 -7.20
C SER A 42 -2.44 7.13 -6.65
N GLY A 43 -1.31 7.29 -7.33
CA GLY A 43 -0.21 8.09 -6.82
C GLY A 43 0.82 7.29 -6.03
N GLY A 44 0.57 6.00 -5.79
CA GLY A 44 1.55 5.11 -5.17
C GLY A 44 1.88 5.47 -3.73
N HIS A 45 0.88 5.76 -2.92
CA HIS A 45 1.12 6.12 -1.51
C HIS A 45 1.61 4.91 -0.70
N ILE A 46 0.85 3.83 -0.74
CA ILE A 46 1.16 2.54 -0.08
C ILE A 46 1.36 2.67 1.43
N ASN A 47 1.01 3.81 2.02
CA ASN A 47 1.29 4.12 3.42
C ASN A 47 0.34 5.21 3.90
N PRO A 48 -0.39 5.00 5.03
CA PRO A 48 -1.30 6.02 5.55
C PRO A 48 -0.61 7.35 5.87
N ALA A 49 0.63 7.31 6.35
CA ALA A 49 1.37 8.54 6.64
C ALA A 49 1.60 9.35 5.38
N VAL A 50 1.92 8.67 4.26
CA VAL A 50 2.10 9.34 2.97
C VAL A 50 0.79 9.97 2.52
N SER A 51 -0.33 9.26 2.65
CA SER A 51 -1.63 9.79 2.25
C SER A 51 -2.01 11.02 3.09
N ILE A 52 -1.72 11.00 4.39
CA ILE A 52 -1.99 12.14 5.26
C ILE A 52 -1.19 13.36 4.78
N VAL A 53 0.09 13.18 4.48
CA VAL A 53 0.94 14.25 3.97
C VAL A 53 0.43 14.77 2.64
N MET A 54 0.04 13.87 1.74
CA MET A 54 -0.46 14.26 0.40
C MET A 54 -1.77 15.03 0.50
N ALA A 55 -2.67 14.64 1.41
CA ALA A 55 -3.90 15.39 1.65
C ALA A 55 -3.58 16.76 2.23
N SER A 56 -2.65 16.83 3.18
CA SER A 56 -2.25 18.10 3.80
C SER A 56 -1.56 19.04 2.81
N TYR A 57 -0.89 18.47 1.79
CA TYR A 57 -0.20 19.24 0.76
C TYR A 57 -1.10 19.48 -0.46
N ASN A 58 -2.38 19.16 -0.35
CA ASN A 58 -3.38 19.37 -1.41
C ASN A 58 -3.12 18.57 -2.68
N LYS A 59 -2.43 17.44 -2.58
CA LYS A 59 -2.22 16.54 -3.73
C LYS A 59 -3.39 15.61 -3.95
N ILE A 60 -4.17 15.33 -2.90
CA ILE A 60 -5.43 14.62 -3.01
C ILE A 60 -6.48 15.40 -2.21
N PRO A 61 -7.76 15.32 -2.59
CA PRO A 61 -8.84 15.93 -1.79
C PRO A 61 -8.89 15.31 -0.39
N VAL A 62 -9.17 16.12 0.61
CA VAL A 62 -9.20 15.64 2.00
C VAL A 62 -10.27 14.57 2.21
N ASN A 63 -11.36 14.60 1.41
CA ASN A 63 -12.41 13.60 1.53
C ASN A 63 -12.01 12.24 0.96
N GLU A 64 -10.86 12.14 0.30
CA GLU A 64 -10.33 10.85 -0.17
C GLU A 64 -9.36 10.23 0.84
N LEU A 65 -8.98 10.95 1.88
CA LEU A 65 -7.97 10.46 2.83
C LEU A 65 -8.43 9.18 3.54
N ILE A 66 -9.65 9.17 4.07
CA ILE A 66 -10.16 7.98 4.77
C ILE A 66 -10.23 6.76 3.86
N PRO A 67 -10.76 6.85 2.63
CA PRO A 67 -10.71 5.70 1.70
C PRO A 67 -9.29 5.22 1.40
N TYR A 68 -8.32 6.11 1.26
CA TYR A 68 -6.92 5.69 1.08
C TYR A 68 -6.43 4.89 2.28
N ILE A 69 -6.62 5.41 3.48
CA ILE A 69 -6.15 4.77 4.70
C ILE A 69 -6.82 3.40 4.88
N VAL A 70 -8.13 3.33 4.68
CA VAL A 70 -8.87 2.07 4.80
C VAL A 70 -8.36 1.04 3.81
N SER A 71 -8.14 1.44 2.55
CA SER A 71 -7.63 0.54 1.52
C SER A 71 -6.26 -0.02 1.89
N GLN A 72 -5.38 0.83 2.38
CA GLN A 72 -4.02 0.45 2.77
C GLN A 72 -4.02 -0.48 3.99
N VAL A 73 -4.76 -0.13 5.02
CA VAL A 73 -4.84 -0.95 6.24
C VAL A 73 -5.43 -2.31 5.91
N PHE A 74 -6.49 -2.34 5.11
CA PHE A 74 -7.14 -3.57 4.71
C PHE A 74 -6.20 -4.44 3.88
N GLY A 75 -5.45 -3.82 2.96
CA GLY A 75 -4.44 -4.54 2.19
C GLY A 75 -3.42 -5.22 3.08
N GLY A 76 -2.90 -4.50 4.08
CA GLY A 76 -1.95 -5.07 5.03
C GLY A 76 -2.54 -6.22 5.83
N LEU A 77 -3.78 -6.08 6.30
CA LEU A 77 -4.44 -7.14 7.07
C LEU A 77 -4.71 -8.38 6.21
N VAL A 78 -5.09 -8.20 4.95
CA VAL A 78 -5.28 -9.33 4.04
C VAL A 78 -3.94 -10.01 3.76
N ALA A 79 -2.86 -9.25 3.60
CA ALA A 79 -1.52 -9.82 3.46
C ALA A 79 -1.16 -10.72 4.63
N LEU A 80 -1.49 -10.29 5.85
CA LEU A 80 -1.25 -11.10 7.05
C LEU A 80 -2.02 -12.41 6.99
N GLU A 81 -3.31 -12.36 6.59
CA GLU A 81 -4.11 -13.57 6.51
C GLU A 81 -3.58 -14.55 5.45
N ILE A 82 -3.16 -14.01 4.31
CA ILE A 82 -2.56 -14.84 3.27
C ILE A 82 -1.26 -15.46 3.79
N TYR A 83 -0.42 -14.68 4.44
CA TYR A 83 0.85 -15.16 4.94
C TYR A 83 0.67 -16.28 5.98
N LYS A 84 -0.31 -16.15 6.86
CA LYS A 84 -0.59 -17.18 7.85
C LYS A 84 -0.93 -18.53 7.22
N ARG A 85 -1.60 -18.51 6.06
CA ARG A 85 -2.07 -19.71 5.38
C ARG A 85 -1.10 -20.23 4.34
N TYR A 86 -0.36 -19.33 3.70
CA TYR A 86 0.48 -19.66 2.54
C TYR A 86 1.86 -19.03 2.72
N LYS A 87 2.58 -19.49 3.74
CA LYS A 87 3.94 -18.99 4.00
C LYS A 87 4.91 -19.44 2.91
N LEU A 88 5.75 -18.53 2.51
CA LEU A 88 6.82 -18.82 1.56
C LEU A 88 8.16 -19.08 2.25
#